data_d4792a470362185a82348003710ad24e
#
_entry.id   d4792a470362185a82348003710ad24e
#
_cell.length_a   1.000
_cell.length_b   1.000
_cell.length_c   1.000
_cell.angle_alpha   90.00
_cell.angle_beta   90.00
_cell.angle_gamma   90.00
#
_symmetry.space_group_name_H-M   'P 1'
#
loop_
_entity.id
_entity.type
_entity.pdbx_description
1 polymer ?
#
loop_
_entity_poly.entity_id
_entity_poly.type
_entity_poly.pdbx_seq_one_letter_code
_entity_poly.pdbx_strand_id
1 'polypeptide(L)'
;MEDITLNYLIIFISILITTLSQIFISLAYSKYKKILNNKDLSGYDVARKILDSNNLDNIMILETRGNLTDHYDPQRKVIKLSTDIYHGSSIAGAAVAAHECGHAIQDKTKYTPMCIRSVLVPFVNICTRIGYLAIVIGIIFSYTLIEVGIVLLLSMLVFQLITLPVEFNASHRAIKELERLNLIDEEEKSSAKNMLIAAAFTYVASVLSTLLEILRYALIFNDRDR
;
A
#
# COMPACT_ATOMS: atom_id res chain seq x y z
N MET A 1 5.24 -25.54 -27.20
CA MET A 1 6.29 -25.58 -26.14
C MET A 1 6.74 -24.17 -25.74
N GLU A 2 6.93 -23.25 -26.67
CA GLU A 2 7.36 -21.86 -26.34
C GLU A 2 6.35 -21.12 -25.45
N ASP A 3 5.06 -21.25 -25.71
CA ASP A 3 4.00 -20.58 -24.96
C ASP A 3 3.88 -21.04 -23.49
N ILE A 4 4.12 -22.34 -23.26
CA ILE A 4 4.14 -22.90 -21.90
C ILE A 4 5.34 -22.35 -21.11
N THR A 5 6.48 -22.25 -21.75
CA THR A 5 7.70 -21.69 -21.14
C THR A 5 7.52 -20.21 -20.80
N LEU A 6 6.92 -19.43 -21.70
CA LEU A 6 6.61 -18.01 -21.47
C LEU A 6 5.65 -17.82 -20.30
N ASN A 7 4.60 -18.63 -20.20
CA ASN A 7 3.65 -18.57 -19.08
C ASN A 7 4.34 -18.81 -17.71
N TYR A 8 5.19 -19.83 -17.62
CA TYR A 8 5.95 -20.08 -16.38
C TYR A 8 6.95 -18.96 -16.08
N LEU A 9 7.58 -18.37 -17.10
CA LEU A 9 8.49 -17.24 -16.93
C LEU A 9 7.75 -16.01 -16.36
N ILE A 10 6.56 -15.70 -16.86
CA ILE A 10 5.75 -14.59 -16.35
C ILE A 10 5.37 -14.82 -14.88
N ILE A 11 4.92 -16.02 -14.52
CA ILE A 11 4.62 -16.38 -13.13
C ILE A 11 5.87 -16.20 -12.27
N PHE A 12 7.01 -16.72 -12.70
CA PHE A 12 8.26 -16.61 -11.94
C PHE A 12 8.67 -15.16 -11.72
N ILE A 13 8.60 -14.31 -12.76
CA ILE A 13 8.92 -12.87 -12.66
C ILE A 13 7.95 -12.18 -11.71
N SER A 14 6.65 -12.47 -11.78
CA SER A 14 5.64 -11.89 -10.90
C SER A 14 5.89 -12.24 -9.42
N ILE A 15 6.19 -13.50 -9.13
CA ILE A 15 6.54 -13.96 -7.78
C ILE A 15 7.85 -13.30 -7.31
N LEU A 16 8.84 -13.21 -8.20
CA LEU A 16 10.12 -12.58 -7.87
C LEU A 16 9.95 -11.10 -7.50
N ILE A 17 9.21 -10.33 -8.30
CA ILE A 17 8.93 -8.90 -8.05
C ILE A 17 8.25 -8.72 -6.69
N THR A 18 7.19 -9.47 -6.42
CA THR A 18 6.45 -9.37 -5.15
C THR A 18 7.32 -9.79 -3.96
N THR A 19 8.07 -10.88 -4.08
CA THR A 19 8.95 -11.37 -3.01
C THR A 19 10.07 -10.36 -2.71
N LEU A 20 10.74 -9.83 -3.75
CA LEU A 20 11.78 -8.83 -3.58
C LEU A 20 11.24 -7.55 -2.93
N SER A 21 10.03 -7.10 -3.29
CA SER A 21 9.43 -5.92 -2.67
C SER A 21 9.12 -6.14 -1.19
N GLN A 22 8.63 -7.34 -0.81
CA GLN A 22 8.37 -7.69 0.59
C GLN A 22 9.68 -7.80 1.40
N ILE A 23 10.72 -8.36 0.83
CA ILE A 23 12.06 -8.39 1.45
C ILE A 23 12.57 -6.96 1.65
N PHE A 24 12.45 -6.10 0.64
CA PHE A 24 12.93 -4.73 0.70
C PHE A 24 12.26 -3.92 1.81
N ILE A 25 10.92 -3.95 1.91
CA ILE A 25 10.21 -3.25 3.00
C ILE A 25 10.54 -3.85 4.37
N SER A 26 10.67 -5.17 4.48
CA SER A 26 11.01 -5.85 5.74
C SER A 26 12.42 -5.46 6.22
N LEU A 27 13.39 -5.40 5.31
CA LEU A 27 14.77 -4.98 5.62
C LEU A 27 14.81 -3.50 6.02
N ALA A 28 14.11 -2.62 5.28
CA ALA A 28 14.02 -1.20 5.60
C ALA A 28 13.40 -1.00 6.98
N TYR A 29 12.25 -1.65 7.25
CA TYR A 29 11.60 -1.59 8.55
C TYR A 29 12.51 -2.08 9.68
N SER A 30 13.12 -3.27 9.53
CA SER A 30 14.04 -3.84 10.51
C SER A 30 15.27 -2.98 10.78
N LYS A 31 15.76 -2.26 9.77
CA LYS A 31 16.86 -1.32 9.90
C LYS A 31 16.44 -0.08 10.67
N TYR A 32 15.40 0.62 10.19
CA TYR A 32 15.01 1.93 10.73
C TYR A 32 14.23 1.85 12.03
N LYS A 33 13.66 0.69 12.37
CA LYS A 33 13.08 0.41 13.70
C LYS A 33 14.13 0.43 14.82
N LYS A 34 15.38 0.12 14.52
CA LYS A 34 16.48 0.08 15.50
C LYS A 34 17.14 1.45 15.72
N ILE A 35 16.86 2.42 14.88
CA ILE A 35 17.41 3.77 14.97
C ILE A 35 16.40 4.63 15.70
N LEU A 36 16.76 5.08 16.90
CA LEU A 36 15.93 6.00 17.68
C LEU A 36 15.95 7.39 17.02
N ASN A 37 14.84 8.09 17.08
CA ASN A 37 14.81 9.49 16.68
C ASN A 37 15.40 10.35 17.82
N ASN A 38 16.14 11.38 17.48
CA ASN A 38 16.84 12.25 18.43
C ASN A 38 15.90 13.00 19.38
N LYS A 39 14.62 13.09 19.06
CA LYS A 39 13.61 13.81 19.86
C LYS A 39 12.89 12.89 20.84
N ASP A 40 13.22 11.60 20.83
CA ASP A 40 12.60 10.55 21.67
C ASP A 40 11.06 10.57 21.60
N LEU A 41 10.49 10.88 20.43
CA LEU A 41 9.07 10.91 20.20
C LEU A 41 8.56 9.52 19.77
N SER A 42 7.57 9.00 20.47
CA SER A 42 6.87 7.80 20.03
C SER A 42 6.05 8.06 18.74
N GLY A 43 5.69 7.00 18.02
CA GLY A 43 4.80 7.16 16.87
C GLY A 43 3.45 7.78 17.26
N TYR A 44 2.94 7.50 18.47
CA TYR A 44 1.77 8.17 19.01
C TYR A 44 1.98 9.69 19.14
N ASP A 45 3.11 10.12 19.72
CA ASP A 45 3.42 11.55 19.90
C ASP A 45 3.55 12.26 18.55
N VAL A 46 4.24 11.63 17.59
CA VAL A 46 4.38 12.15 16.22
C VAL A 46 3.00 12.31 15.56
N ALA A 47 2.17 11.26 15.60
CA ALA A 47 0.84 11.32 15.01
C ALA A 47 -0.03 12.39 15.68
N ARG A 48 -0.03 12.47 17.02
CA ARG A 48 -0.83 13.46 17.74
C ARG A 48 -0.43 14.89 17.39
N LYS A 49 0.88 15.18 17.39
CA LYS A 49 1.40 16.51 17.02
C LYS A 49 1.03 16.90 15.57
N ILE A 50 1.12 15.96 14.61
CA ILE A 50 0.74 16.23 13.22
C ILE A 50 -0.77 16.48 13.12
N LEU A 51 -1.59 15.64 13.74
CA LEU A 51 -3.06 15.78 13.69
C LEU A 51 -3.52 17.09 14.31
N ASP A 52 -3.01 17.45 15.51
CA ASP A 52 -3.37 18.69 16.20
C ASP A 52 -2.98 19.91 15.38
N SER A 53 -1.77 19.92 14.81
CA SER A 53 -1.30 21.04 13.99
C SER A 53 -2.08 21.20 12.68
N ASN A 54 -2.82 20.18 12.28
CA ASN A 54 -3.69 20.19 11.11
C ASN A 54 -5.19 20.31 11.47
N ASN A 55 -5.56 20.66 12.71
CA ASN A 55 -6.94 20.72 13.20
C ASN A 55 -7.70 19.40 12.93
N LEU A 56 -7.10 18.29 13.32
CA LEU A 56 -7.61 16.92 13.25
C LEU A 56 -7.60 16.28 14.66
N ASP A 57 -7.83 17.09 15.67
CA ASP A 57 -7.88 16.74 17.10
C ASP A 57 -8.94 15.67 17.42
N ASN A 58 -9.98 15.61 16.61
CA ASN A 58 -11.06 14.63 16.70
C ASN A 58 -10.66 13.21 16.22
N ILE A 59 -9.52 13.03 15.54
CA ILE A 59 -9.05 11.72 15.10
C ILE A 59 -8.38 11.01 16.27
N MET A 60 -8.90 9.84 16.62
CA MET A 60 -8.33 8.99 17.66
C MET A 60 -7.13 8.20 17.10
N ILE A 61 -6.15 7.96 17.96
CA ILE A 61 -5.00 7.09 17.66
C ILE A 61 -5.12 5.87 18.56
N LEU A 62 -5.23 4.70 17.96
CA LEU A 62 -5.42 3.43 18.65
C LEU A 62 -4.25 2.50 18.39
N GLU A 63 -3.94 1.67 19.38
CA GLU A 63 -2.99 0.59 19.23
C GLU A 63 -3.63 -0.60 18.52
N THR A 64 -2.86 -1.28 17.66
CA THR A 64 -3.26 -2.53 17.02
C THR A 64 -2.16 -3.60 17.11
N ARG A 65 -2.57 -4.86 17.08
CA ARG A 65 -1.62 -6.00 17.11
C ARG A 65 -1.05 -6.27 15.72
N GLY A 66 0.17 -6.78 15.68
CA GLY A 66 0.88 -7.15 14.45
C GLY A 66 1.99 -6.17 14.10
N ASN A 67 2.73 -6.46 13.02
CA ASN A 67 3.77 -5.60 12.46
C ASN A 67 3.30 -5.08 11.11
N LEU A 68 3.54 -3.81 10.81
CA LEU A 68 3.10 -3.17 9.56
C LEU A 68 1.59 -3.31 9.32
N THR A 69 0.80 -3.25 10.41
CA THR A 69 -0.66 -3.25 10.37
C THR A 69 -1.24 -1.86 10.55
N ASP A 70 -0.35 -0.88 10.50
CA ASP A 70 -0.66 0.53 10.65
C ASP A 70 -1.57 1.00 9.52
N HIS A 71 -2.60 1.78 9.84
CA HIS A 71 -3.51 2.32 8.84
C HIS A 71 -4.40 3.44 9.39
N TYR A 72 -4.81 4.33 8.49
CA TYR A 72 -5.90 5.27 8.71
C TYR A 72 -7.22 4.69 8.21
N ASP A 73 -8.25 4.71 9.07
CA ASP A 73 -9.62 4.33 8.72
C ASP A 73 -10.47 5.61 8.52
N PRO A 74 -10.78 5.97 7.27
CA PRO A 74 -11.53 7.20 6.96
C PRO A 74 -12.99 7.13 7.41
N GLN A 75 -13.58 5.93 7.56
CA GLN A 75 -14.97 5.77 7.99
C GLN A 75 -15.11 6.01 9.48
N ARG A 76 -14.18 5.46 10.27
CA ARG A 76 -14.18 5.59 11.74
C ARG A 76 -13.43 6.82 12.24
N LYS A 77 -12.70 7.52 11.36
CA LYS A 77 -11.82 8.65 11.72
C LYS A 77 -10.83 8.26 12.81
N VAL A 78 -10.10 7.18 12.58
CA VAL A 78 -9.12 6.65 13.52
C VAL A 78 -7.84 6.24 12.80
N ILE A 79 -6.70 6.55 13.41
CA ILE A 79 -5.39 5.97 13.02
C ILE A 79 -5.14 4.80 13.95
N LYS A 80 -4.77 3.64 13.38
CA LYS A 80 -4.29 2.50 14.15
C LYS A 80 -2.82 2.33 13.89
N LEU A 81 -2.05 2.22 14.98
CA LEU A 81 -0.61 2.01 14.95
C LEU A 81 -0.29 0.68 15.63
N SER A 82 0.61 -0.10 15.03
CA SER A 82 1.12 -1.32 15.64
C SER A 82 1.83 -1.01 16.96
N THR A 83 1.82 -1.93 17.91
CA THR A 83 2.40 -1.75 19.27
C THR A 83 3.79 -1.15 19.24
N ASP A 84 4.65 -1.67 18.37
CA ASP A 84 6.03 -1.20 18.22
C ASP A 84 6.14 0.25 17.71
N ILE A 85 5.22 0.65 16.82
CA ILE A 85 5.15 2.02 16.30
C ILE A 85 4.50 2.94 17.32
N TYR A 86 3.43 2.48 17.97
CA TYR A 86 2.67 3.29 18.93
C TYR A 86 3.54 3.77 20.09
N HIS A 87 4.32 2.87 20.70
CA HIS A 87 5.12 3.15 21.88
C HIS A 87 6.60 3.46 21.58
N GLY A 88 7.11 3.01 20.43
CA GLY A 88 8.54 3.13 20.11
C GLY A 88 8.89 4.49 19.54
N SER A 89 10.08 5.00 19.89
CA SER A 89 10.64 6.26 19.42
C SER A 89 11.66 6.07 18.29
N SER A 90 11.35 5.20 17.34
CA SER A 90 12.23 4.93 16.20
C SER A 90 11.93 5.82 14.99
N ILE A 91 12.91 5.96 14.07
CA ILE A 91 12.72 6.67 12.80
C ILE A 91 11.62 5.97 11.96
N ALA A 92 11.56 4.63 11.95
CA ALA A 92 10.48 3.90 11.30
C ALA A 92 9.12 4.27 11.91
N GLY A 93 9.04 4.35 13.24
CA GLY A 93 7.84 4.75 13.96
C GLY A 93 7.36 6.14 13.57
N ALA A 94 8.26 7.11 13.57
CA ALA A 94 7.95 8.48 13.16
C ALA A 94 7.48 8.56 11.70
N ALA A 95 8.16 7.86 10.78
CA ALA A 95 7.82 7.86 9.35
C ALA A 95 6.45 7.22 9.08
N VAL A 96 6.17 6.04 9.67
CA VAL A 96 4.90 5.32 9.49
C VAL A 96 3.75 6.10 10.11
N ALA A 97 3.89 6.57 11.35
CA ALA A 97 2.87 7.37 12.01
C ALA A 97 2.53 8.66 11.24
N ALA A 98 3.56 9.33 10.71
CA ALA A 98 3.36 10.51 9.85
C ALA A 98 2.67 10.15 8.52
N HIS A 99 2.94 8.98 7.95
CA HIS A 99 2.28 8.50 6.73
C HIS A 99 0.77 8.32 6.95
N GLU A 100 0.36 7.71 8.05
CA GLU A 100 -1.06 7.56 8.37
C GLU A 100 -1.74 8.89 8.62
N CYS A 101 -1.02 9.86 9.22
CA CYS A 101 -1.48 11.25 9.28
C CYS A 101 -1.59 11.89 7.89
N GLY A 102 -0.70 11.54 6.95
CA GLY A 102 -0.79 11.95 5.55
C GLY A 102 -2.13 11.57 4.91
N HIS A 103 -2.60 10.33 5.16
CA HIS A 103 -3.93 9.89 4.73
C HIS A 103 -5.07 10.66 5.42
N ALA A 104 -4.95 10.94 6.71
CA ALA A 104 -5.94 11.76 7.42
C ALA A 104 -6.04 13.18 6.85
N ILE A 105 -4.90 13.77 6.48
CA ILE A 105 -4.84 15.08 5.84
C ILE A 105 -5.41 15.03 4.41
N GLN A 106 -5.17 13.96 3.65
CA GLN A 106 -5.79 13.74 2.33
C GLN A 106 -7.32 13.70 2.44
N ASP A 107 -7.84 12.98 3.41
CA ASP A 107 -9.28 12.88 3.66
C ASP A 107 -9.88 14.24 4.04
N LYS A 108 -9.25 14.98 4.97
CA LYS A 108 -9.63 16.34 5.32
C LYS A 108 -9.67 17.28 4.12
N THR A 109 -8.64 17.23 3.28
CA THR A 109 -8.50 18.11 2.11
C THR A 109 -9.29 17.62 0.90
N LYS A 110 -10.03 16.51 1.03
CA LYS A 110 -10.80 15.87 -0.05
C LYS A 110 -9.93 15.63 -1.29
N TYR A 111 -8.73 15.09 -1.07
CA TYR A 111 -7.81 14.75 -2.16
C TYR A 111 -8.49 13.78 -3.13
N THR A 112 -8.72 14.22 -4.36
CA THR A 112 -9.56 13.52 -5.34
C THR A 112 -9.21 12.04 -5.52
N PRO A 113 -7.94 11.62 -5.70
CA PRO A 113 -7.61 10.19 -5.80
C PRO A 113 -7.99 9.39 -4.56
N MET A 114 -7.84 9.95 -3.35
CA MET A 114 -8.26 9.29 -2.10
C MET A 114 -9.77 9.12 -2.02
N CYS A 115 -10.55 10.12 -2.45
CA CYS A 115 -12.01 10.04 -2.50
C CYS A 115 -12.46 8.95 -3.48
N ILE A 116 -11.88 8.90 -4.68
CA ILE A 116 -12.18 7.88 -5.69
C ILE A 116 -11.82 6.48 -5.15
N ARG A 117 -10.61 6.32 -4.58
CA ARG A 117 -10.17 5.07 -3.95
C ARG A 117 -11.17 4.57 -2.93
N SER A 118 -11.62 5.44 -2.02
CA SER A 118 -12.54 5.08 -0.93
C SER A 118 -13.89 4.57 -1.44
N VAL A 119 -14.40 5.11 -2.52
CA VAL A 119 -15.64 4.67 -3.18
C VAL A 119 -15.44 3.34 -3.91
N LEU A 120 -14.28 3.15 -4.52
CA LEU A 120 -13.99 1.94 -5.31
C LEU A 120 -13.69 0.69 -4.47
N VAL A 121 -13.18 0.84 -3.24
CA VAL A 121 -12.79 -0.31 -2.37
C VAL A 121 -13.85 -1.41 -2.29
N PRO A 122 -15.13 -1.14 -1.91
CA PRO A 122 -16.12 -2.22 -1.79
C PRO A 122 -16.42 -2.89 -3.13
N PHE A 123 -16.48 -2.10 -4.21
CA PHE A 123 -16.74 -2.60 -5.56
C PHE A 123 -15.60 -3.51 -6.04
N VAL A 124 -14.35 -3.05 -5.94
CA VAL A 124 -13.18 -3.80 -6.39
C VAL A 124 -13.01 -5.09 -5.60
N ASN A 125 -13.27 -5.08 -4.28
CA ASN A 125 -13.22 -6.29 -3.46
C ASN A 125 -14.21 -7.37 -3.94
N ILE A 126 -15.41 -6.97 -4.35
CA ILE A 126 -16.42 -7.88 -4.90
C ILE A 126 -15.97 -8.39 -6.27
N CYS A 127 -15.58 -7.48 -7.18
CA CYS A 127 -15.10 -7.83 -8.52
C CYS A 127 -13.91 -8.79 -8.49
N THR A 128 -12.94 -8.55 -7.61
CA THR A 128 -11.75 -9.39 -7.47
C THR A 128 -12.13 -10.81 -7.00
N ARG A 129 -12.98 -10.93 -5.99
CA ARG A 129 -13.44 -12.25 -5.49
C ARG A 129 -14.20 -13.03 -6.54
N ILE A 130 -15.14 -12.38 -7.21
CA ILE A 130 -15.94 -13.01 -8.29
C ILE A 130 -15.03 -13.33 -9.47
N GLY A 131 -14.08 -12.45 -9.82
CA GLY A 131 -13.13 -12.63 -10.91
C GLY A 131 -12.27 -13.88 -10.74
N TYR A 132 -11.66 -14.07 -9.58
CA TYR A 132 -10.88 -15.27 -9.30
C TYR A 132 -11.75 -16.53 -9.31
N LEU A 133 -12.96 -16.49 -8.72
CA LEU A 133 -13.88 -17.60 -8.72
C LEU A 133 -14.31 -17.96 -10.16
N ALA A 134 -14.62 -16.96 -10.98
CA ALA A 134 -15.00 -17.16 -12.39
C ALA A 134 -13.87 -17.82 -13.20
N ILE A 135 -12.60 -17.40 -12.98
CA ILE A 135 -11.45 -18.04 -13.64
C ILE A 135 -11.30 -19.50 -13.22
N VAL A 136 -11.37 -19.79 -11.91
CA VAL A 136 -11.23 -21.17 -11.39
C VAL A 136 -12.34 -22.08 -11.95
N ILE A 137 -13.59 -21.64 -11.93
CA ILE A 137 -14.72 -22.39 -12.49
C ILE A 137 -14.59 -22.49 -14.02
N GLY A 138 -14.16 -21.41 -14.66
CA GLY A 138 -13.97 -21.33 -16.11
C GLY A 138 -12.96 -22.32 -16.66
N ILE A 139 -11.88 -22.60 -15.95
CA ILE A 139 -10.87 -23.62 -16.32
C ILE A 139 -11.51 -25.00 -16.49
N ILE A 140 -12.55 -25.31 -15.70
CA ILE A 140 -13.21 -26.61 -15.71
C ILE A 140 -14.39 -26.66 -16.69
N PHE A 141 -15.19 -25.58 -16.77
CA PHE A 141 -16.52 -25.61 -17.39
C PHE A 141 -16.66 -24.74 -18.63
N SER A 142 -16.04 -23.54 -18.71
CA SER A 142 -16.33 -22.60 -19.80
C SER A 142 -15.30 -21.47 -19.93
N TYR A 143 -14.83 -21.28 -21.16
CA TYR A 143 -13.92 -20.17 -21.48
C TYR A 143 -14.52 -18.79 -21.25
N THR A 144 -15.79 -18.62 -21.54
CA THR A 144 -16.49 -17.34 -21.32
C THR A 144 -16.40 -16.90 -19.85
N LEU A 145 -16.40 -17.85 -18.91
CA LEU A 145 -16.19 -17.52 -17.50
C LEU A 145 -14.76 -17.02 -17.21
N ILE A 146 -13.75 -17.54 -17.93
CA ILE A 146 -12.38 -17.03 -17.80
C ILE A 146 -12.30 -15.59 -18.30
N GLU A 147 -12.89 -15.28 -19.45
CA GLU A 147 -12.97 -13.92 -20.00
C GLU A 147 -13.61 -12.94 -19.02
N VAL A 148 -14.77 -13.30 -18.49
CA VAL A 148 -15.47 -12.51 -17.46
C VAL A 148 -14.57 -12.30 -16.24
N GLY A 149 -13.87 -13.34 -15.80
CA GLY A 149 -12.94 -13.25 -14.69
C GLY A 149 -11.79 -12.28 -14.95
N ILE A 150 -11.18 -12.33 -16.13
CA ILE A 150 -10.10 -11.40 -16.54
C ILE A 150 -10.61 -9.95 -16.55
N VAL A 151 -11.78 -9.69 -17.13
CA VAL A 151 -12.39 -8.36 -17.15
C VAL A 151 -12.63 -7.84 -15.72
N LEU A 152 -13.08 -8.70 -14.82
CA LEU A 152 -13.25 -8.33 -13.41
C LEU A 152 -11.92 -8.04 -12.71
N LEU A 153 -10.85 -8.75 -13.05
CA LEU A 153 -9.51 -8.47 -12.50
C LEU A 153 -8.91 -7.15 -13.02
N LEU A 154 -9.33 -6.66 -14.19
CA LEU A 154 -8.95 -5.31 -14.65
C LEU A 154 -9.39 -4.21 -13.67
N SER A 155 -10.50 -4.41 -12.96
CA SER A 155 -10.94 -3.47 -11.92
C SER A 155 -9.91 -3.31 -10.80
N MET A 156 -9.21 -4.39 -10.45
CA MET A 156 -8.12 -4.38 -9.46
C MET A 156 -6.93 -3.56 -9.97
N LEU A 157 -6.56 -3.71 -11.23
CA LEU A 157 -5.47 -2.92 -11.82
C LEU A 157 -5.81 -1.41 -11.80
N VAL A 158 -7.02 -1.04 -12.23
CA VAL A 158 -7.47 0.36 -12.17
C VAL A 158 -7.42 0.90 -10.75
N PHE A 159 -7.88 0.13 -9.77
CA PHE A 159 -7.79 0.50 -8.36
C PHE A 159 -6.36 0.70 -7.88
N GLN A 160 -5.44 -0.19 -8.24
CA GLN A 160 -4.02 -0.08 -7.90
C GLN A 160 -3.39 1.17 -8.51
N LEU A 161 -3.69 1.48 -9.78
CA LEU A 161 -3.21 2.69 -10.45
C LEU A 161 -3.71 3.98 -9.79
N ILE A 162 -4.96 4.00 -9.29
CA ILE A 162 -5.51 5.12 -8.52
C ILE A 162 -4.87 5.19 -7.12
N THR A 163 -4.51 4.05 -6.55
CA THR A 163 -3.89 3.98 -5.22
C THR A 163 -2.46 4.52 -5.23
N LEU A 164 -1.68 4.33 -6.29
CA LEU A 164 -0.31 4.83 -6.38
C LEU A 164 -0.17 6.34 -6.06
N PRO A 165 -0.89 7.26 -6.71
CA PRO A 165 -0.80 8.68 -6.38
C PRO A 165 -1.28 8.99 -4.94
N VAL A 166 -2.18 8.21 -4.37
CA VAL A 166 -2.61 8.35 -2.97
C VAL A 166 -1.45 8.08 -2.03
N GLU A 167 -0.76 6.95 -2.22
CA GLU A 167 0.36 6.51 -1.36
C GLU A 167 1.58 7.42 -1.49
N PHE A 168 1.94 7.82 -2.72
CA PHE A 168 3.03 8.78 -2.93
C PHE A 168 2.72 10.15 -2.32
N ASN A 169 1.49 10.63 -2.44
CA ASN A 169 1.09 11.91 -1.86
C ASN A 169 1.03 11.83 -0.33
N ALA A 170 0.56 10.72 0.26
CA ALA A 170 0.59 10.52 1.72
C ALA A 170 2.03 10.55 2.25
N SER A 171 2.94 9.82 1.60
CA SER A 171 4.36 9.81 1.94
C SER A 171 5.02 11.20 1.81
N HIS A 172 4.69 11.95 0.74
CA HIS A 172 5.17 13.32 0.57
C HIS A 172 4.67 14.24 1.68
N ARG A 173 3.39 14.16 2.05
CA ARG A 173 2.80 14.92 3.16
C ARG A 173 3.46 14.54 4.48
N ALA A 174 3.72 13.24 4.72
CA ALA A 174 4.39 12.76 5.91
C ALA A 174 5.75 13.43 6.11
N ILE A 175 6.62 13.41 5.11
CA ILE A 175 7.94 14.07 5.19
C ILE A 175 7.79 15.57 5.42
N LYS A 176 6.89 16.24 4.69
CA LYS A 176 6.64 17.66 4.85
C LYS A 176 6.18 18.04 6.27
N GLU A 177 5.31 17.23 6.88
CA GLU A 177 4.83 17.48 8.25
C GLU A 177 5.93 17.21 9.29
N LEU A 178 6.71 16.14 9.12
CA LEU A 178 7.85 15.85 9.98
C LEU A 178 8.86 17.02 9.99
N GLU A 179 9.14 17.60 8.83
CA GLU A 179 10.02 18.77 8.68
C GLU A 179 9.37 20.03 9.27
N ARG A 180 8.15 20.35 8.85
CA ARG A 180 7.44 21.58 9.26
C ARG A 180 7.31 21.71 10.77
N LEU A 181 7.07 20.60 11.45
CA LEU A 181 6.89 20.55 12.89
C LEU A 181 8.20 20.23 13.63
N ASN A 182 9.29 20.10 12.89
CA ASN A 182 10.60 19.77 13.44
C ASN A 182 10.55 18.51 14.33
N LEU A 183 9.87 17.44 13.86
CA LEU A 183 9.69 16.17 14.60
C LEU A 183 10.85 15.20 14.39
N ILE A 184 11.64 15.41 13.35
CA ILE A 184 12.89 14.70 13.05
C ILE A 184 13.96 15.73 12.69
N ASP A 185 15.22 15.36 12.86
CA ASP A 185 16.35 16.19 12.46
C ASP A 185 16.70 16.01 10.97
N GLU A 186 17.44 16.95 10.38
CA GLU A 186 17.81 16.89 8.95
C GLU A 186 18.57 15.61 8.58
N GLU A 187 19.39 15.08 9.50
CA GLU A 187 20.15 13.84 9.30
C GLU A 187 19.23 12.61 9.24
N GLU A 188 18.11 12.65 9.95
CA GLU A 188 17.12 11.56 10.03
C GLU A 188 16.15 11.53 8.85
N LYS A 189 15.97 12.68 8.18
CA LYS A 189 15.07 12.86 7.04
C LYS A 189 15.31 11.86 5.92
N SER A 190 16.57 11.61 5.58
CA SER A 190 16.93 10.62 4.56
C SER A 190 16.47 9.22 4.96
N SER A 191 16.61 8.85 6.23
CA SER A 191 16.20 7.55 6.77
C SER A 191 14.67 7.40 6.77
N ALA A 192 13.94 8.41 7.21
CA ALA A 192 12.47 8.44 7.16
C ALA A 192 11.96 8.34 5.71
N LYS A 193 12.56 9.10 4.78
CA LYS A 193 12.22 9.04 3.35
C LYS A 193 12.49 7.66 2.75
N ASN A 194 13.62 7.04 3.06
CA ASN A 194 13.96 5.70 2.57
C ASN A 194 13.00 4.63 3.10
N MET A 195 12.52 4.76 4.35
CA MET A 195 11.48 3.90 4.90
C MET A 195 10.19 4.00 4.08
N LEU A 196 9.73 5.23 3.78
CA LEU A 196 8.52 5.46 2.99
C LEU A 196 8.67 5.06 1.52
N ILE A 197 9.86 5.22 0.92
CA ILE A 197 10.14 4.72 -0.43
C ILE A 197 10.03 3.19 -0.48
N ALA A 198 10.57 2.50 0.52
CA ALA A 198 10.47 1.04 0.58
C ALA A 198 9.01 0.58 0.69
N ALA A 199 8.17 1.29 1.46
CA ALA A 199 6.75 1.03 1.54
C ALA A 199 6.05 1.30 0.18
N ALA A 200 6.31 2.44 -0.44
CA ALA A 200 5.73 2.80 -1.74
C ALA A 200 6.10 1.81 -2.86
N PHE A 201 7.30 1.22 -2.80
CA PHE A 201 7.75 0.23 -3.77
C PHE A 201 6.88 -1.03 -3.78
N THR A 202 6.25 -1.40 -2.65
CA THR A 202 5.31 -2.53 -2.59
C THR A 202 4.07 -2.29 -3.46
N TYR A 203 3.58 -1.06 -3.56
CA TYR A 203 2.46 -0.71 -4.42
C TYR A 203 2.84 -0.75 -5.90
N VAL A 204 4.05 -0.29 -6.25
CA VAL A 204 4.58 -0.40 -7.63
C VAL A 204 4.73 -1.88 -8.03
N ALA A 205 5.29 -2.70 -7.15
CA ALA A 205 5.43 -4.13 -7.37
C ALA A 205 4.07 -4.82 -7.57
N SER A 206 3.06 -4.42 -6.81
CA SER A 206 1.68 -4.91 -6.93
C SER A 206 1.08 -4.62 -8.31
N VAL A 207 1.23 -3.38 -8.81
CA VAL A 207 0.78 -2.99 -10.15
C VAL A 207 1.46 -3.83 -11.22
N LEU A 208 2.79 -3.95 -11.16
CA LEU A 208 3.58 -4.73 -12.13
C LEU A 208 3.17 -6.21 -12.12
N SER A 209 2.98 -6.81 -10.95
CA SER A 209 2.53 -8.20 -10.84
C SER A 209 1.14 -8.40 -11.43
N THR A 210 0.20 -7.49 -11.17
CA THR A 210 -1.14 -7.57 -11.74
C THR A 210 -1.13 -7.42 -13.26
N LEU A 211 -0.30 -6.51 -13.80
CA LEU A 211 -0.12 -6.36 -15.24
C LEU A 211 0.43 -7.64 -15.89
N LEU A 212 1.45 -8.25 -15.27
CA LEU A 212 2.01 -9.51 -15.73
C LEU A 212 0.99 -10.66 -15.69
N GLU A 213 0.16 -10.71 -14.65
CA GLU A 213 -0.88 -11.74 -14.54
C GLU A 213 -1.97 -11.57 -15.61
N ILE A 214 -2.42 -10.34 -15.87
CA ILE A 214 -3.36 -10.03 -16.94
C ILE A 214 -2.76 -10.39 -18.30
N LEU A 215 -1.50 -10.02 -18.56
CA LEU A 215 -0.79 -10.39 -19.78
C LEU A 215 -0.75 -11.91 -19.96
N ARG A 216 -0.44 -12.64 -18.91
CA ARG A 216 -0.39 -14.11 -18.93
C ARG A 216 -1.74 -14.71 -19.32
N TYR A 217 -2.84 -14.23 -18.71
CA TYR A 217 -4.18 -14.70 -19.08
C TYR A 217 -4.54 -14.38 -20.52
N ALA A 218 -4.19 -13.17 -20.99
CA ALA A 218 -4.41 -12.77 -22.39
C ALA A 218 -3.63 -13.67 -23.39
N LEU A 219 -2.40 -14.06 -23.05
CA LEU A 219 -1.59 -14.97 -23.87
C LEU A 219 -2.19 -16.37 -23.92
N ILE A 220 -2.59 -16.94 -22.78
CA ILE A 220 -3.26 -18.25 -22.71
C ILE A 220 -4.53 -18.26 -23.55
N PHE A 221 -5.25 -17.15 -23.56
CA PHE A 221 -6.47 -17.00 -24.33
C PHE A 221 -6.21 -16.98 -25.84
N ASN A 222 -5.29 -16.12 -26.30
CA ASN A 222 -4.95 -15.97 -27.72
C ASN A 222 -4.38 -17.25 -28.37
N ASP A 223 -3.72 -18.09 -27.59
CA ASP A 223 -3.10 -19.33 -28.10
C ASP A 223 -4.12 -20.44 -28.39
N ARG A 224 -5.35 -20.31 -27.92
CA ARG A 224 -6.42 -21.29 -28.11
C ARG A 224 -7.35 -20.98 -29.28
N ASP A 225 -7.32 -19.75 -29.78
CA ASP A 225 -8.04 -19.35 -31.01
C ASP A 225 -7.25 -19.69 -32.28
N ARG A 226 -6.04 -20.27 -32.14
CA ARG A 226 -5.20 -20.78 -33.23
C ARG A 226 -5.25 -22.30 -33.32
#